data_91130b14642a1ff188f5bb707c53076c
#
_entry.id   91130b14642a1ff188f5bb707c53076c
#
_cell.length_a   1.000
_cell.length_b   1.000
_cell.length_c   1.000
_cell.angle_alpha   90.00
_cell.angle_beta   90.00
_cell.angle_gamma   90.00
#
_symmetry.space_group_name_H-M   'P 1'
#
loop_
_entity.id
_entity.type
_entity.pdbx_description
1 polymer ?
#
loop_
_entity_poly.entity_id
_entity_poly.type
_entity_poly.pdbx_seq_one_letter_code
_entity_poly.pdbx_strand_id
1 'polypeptide(L)'
;MTQLLGVILLPILISVLPLAARAASVEEFYKGKTIQFIVGGSAGGGYDTYTRLIGRHIGQYIPGKPAVVVQNMPGAGMLIAANYIYNSAPRDGTVIGNWSGPLIMQHMMGNPAVRFEGRKVGWLGMPTADAMVCMTTERSGIRSAEDWRKAKTRVKLGGNGPGTSGTDDTKILAAATDFPLQLIEGYKGTADIRIAAETGEVDGTCAFGWQSAKVTWANALRERQIHVVLQTMLEPHPELKGVPLAIDFAKTDEGKKLIRAVVHTVGPTARPYVVPPGTPKDRLEILRKAFMDTMKDPEFLADAEKAKLDINPLDGATLERSVREVFNVDASLIPRLKEILK
;
A
#
# COMPACT_ATOMS: atom_id res chain seq x y z
N MET A 1 57.05 -52.50 -28.63
CA MET A 1 57.06 -51.18 -27.91
C MET A 1 55.65 -50.67 -27.84
N THR A 2 55.00 -50.90 -26.74
CA THR A 2 53.58 -50.58 -26.52
C THR A 2 53.53 -49.52 -25.40
N GLN A 3 53.17 -48.29 -25.75
CA GLN A 3 52.98 -47.23 -24.75
C GLN A 3 51.54 -47.26 -24.21
N LEU A 4 51.40 -47.47 -22.91
CA LEU A 4 50.14 -47.29 -22.18
C LEU A 4 49.94 -45.79 -21.88
N LEU A 5 48.84 -45.20 -22.42
CA LEU A 5 48.35 -43.89 -21.95
C LEU A 5 47.52 -44.11 -20.68
N GLY A 6 47.99 -43.60 -19.57
CA GLY A 6 47.21 -43.53 -18.32
C GLY A 6 46.27 -42.33 -18.36
N VAL A 7 44.97 -42.59 -18.31
CA VAL A 7 43.91 -41.56 -18.13
C VAL A 7 43.78 -41.26 -16.63
N ILE A 8 44.21 -40.08 -16.24
CA ILE A 8 44.00 -39.57 -14.87
C ILE A 8 42.57 -38.99 -14.77
N LEU A 9 41.68 -39.72 -14.12
CA LEU A 9 40.35 -39.20 -13.72
C LEU A 9 40.52 -38.29 -12.48
N LEU A 10 40.37 -36.99 -12.67
CA LEU A 10 40.33 -36.02 -11.60
C LEU A 10 38.87 -36.00 -11.03
N PRO A 11 38.64 -36.21 -9.74
CA PRO A 11 37.30 -36.14 -9.20
C PRO A 11 36.85 -34.67 -9.14
N ILE A 12 35.76 -34.34 -9.82
CA ILE A 12 35.07 -33.05 -9.68
C ILE A 12 34.40 -33.02 -8.30
N LEU A 13 35.03 -32.34 -7.37
CA LEU A 13 34.46 -32.05 -6.05
C LEU A 13 33.41 -30.95 -6.23
N ILE A 14 32.12 -31.30 -6.33
CA ILE A 14 31.01 -30.34 -6.39
C ILE A 14 30.88 -29.71 -5.01
N SER A 15 31.31 -28.46 -4.88
CA SER A 15 31.18 -27.64 -3.65
C SER A 15 29.71 -27.29 -3.42
N VAL A 16 29.02 -28.07 -2.58
CA VAL A 16 27.64 -27.81 -2.13
C VAL A 16 27.59 -26.90 -0.89
N LEU A 17 28.69 -26.23 -0.55
CA LEU A 17 28.90 -25.57 0.75
C LEU A 17 28.46 -24.10 0.93
N PRO A 18 28.01 -23.27 -0.06
CA PRO A 18 27.75 -21.87 0.27
C PRO A 18 26.34 -21.57 0.82
N LEU A 19 25.33 -22.41 0.57
CA LEU A 19 23.95 -22.06 0.93
C LEU A 19 23.62 -22.31 2.41
N ALA A 20 24.10 -23.41 2.97
CA ALA A 20 23.89 -23.76 4.39
C ALA A 20 24.65 -22.81 5.35
N ALA A 21 25.87 -22.43 4.99
CA ALA A 21 26.65 -21.47 5.78
C ALA A 21 26.02 -20.06 5.78
N ARG A 22 25.38 -19.66 4.67
CA ARG A 22 24.69 -18.38 4.55
C ARG A 22 23.38 -18.35 5.37
N ALA A 23 22.63 -19.43 5.40
CA ALA A 23 21.41 -19.56 6.21
C ALA A 23 21.73 -19.52 7.72
N ALA A 24 22.77 -20.22 8.15
CA ALA A 24 23.23 -20.19 9.56
C ALA A 24 23.67 -18.78 10.00
N SER A 25 24.36 -18.03 9.13
CA SER A 25 24.77 -16.64 9.38
C SER A 25 23.58 -15.69 9.55
N VAL A 26 22.48 -15.88 8.80
CA VAL A 26 21.28 -15.03 8.90
C VAL A 26 20.46 -15.39 10.14
N GLU A 27 20.37 -16.65 10.52
CA GLU A 27 19.73 -17.09 11.75
C GLU A 27 20.44 -16.49 12.97
N GLU A 28 21.76 -16.57 13.01
CA GLU A 28 22.57 -15.98 14.08
C GLU A 28 22.37 -14.46 14.14
N PHE A 29 22.27 -13.79 12.99
CA PHE A 29 22.01 -12.35 12.95
C PHE A 29 20.68 -11.99 13.60
N TYR A 30 19.59 -12.70 13.29
CA TYR A 30 18.24 -12.34 13.79
C TYR A 30 17.96 -12.87 15.21
N LYS A 31 18.73 -13.84 15.70
CA LYS A 31 18.57 -14.40 17.04
C LYS A 31 18.68 -13.32 18.12
N GLY A 32 17.62 -13.17 18.92
CA GLY A 32 17.54 -12.15 19.97
C GLY A 32 17.37 -10.71 19.46
N LYS A 33 17.19 -10.50 18.16
CA LYS A 33 16.89 -9.19 17.58
C LYS A 33 15.40 -8.86 17.64
N THR A 34 15.09 -7.60 17.43
CA THR A 34 13.73 -7.10 17.23
C THR A 34 13.63 -6.50 15.84
N ILE A 35 12.62 -6.92 15.08
CA ILE A 35 12.24 -6.26 13.83
C ILE A 35 11.22 -5.17 14.16
N GLN A 36 11.49 -3.97 13.67
CA GLN A 36 10.62 -2.83 13.82
C GLN A 36 9.83 -2.59 12.54
N PHE A 37 8.51 -2.65 12.63
CA PHE A 37 7.63 -2.18 11.57
C PHE A 37 7.32 -0.70 11.78
N ILE A 38 7.63 0.15 10.80
CA ILE A 38 7.29 1.58 10.78
C ILE A 38 6.08 1.77 9.88
N VAL A 39 4.97 2.22 10.47
CA VAL A 39 3.69 2.44 9.78
C VAL A 39 3.46 3.93 9.59
N GLY A 40 3.33 4.39 8.34
CA GLY A 40 3.11 5.80 8.03
C GLY A 40 1.73 6.33 8.42
N GLY A 41 0.76 5.44 8.68
CA GLY A 41 -0.60 5.80 9.09
C GLY A 41 -0.79 5.86 10.60
N SER A 42 -1.90 6.47 11.05
CA SER A 42 -2.30 6.48 12.45
C SER A 42 -2.74 5.11 12.96
N ALA A 43 -2.62 4.91 14.28
CA ALA A 43 -3.09 3.70 14.93
C ALA A 43 -4.59 3.47 14.70
N GLY A 44 -4.98 2.20 14.51
CA GLY A 44 -6.38 1.81 14.25
C GLY A 44 -6.88 2.07 12.83
N GLY A 45 -6.04 2.60 11.93
CA GLY A 45 -6.32 2.70 10.51
C GLY A 45 -5.98 1.41 9.76
N GLY A 46 -6.37 1.31 8.49
CA GLY A 46 -6.16 0.10 7.70
C GLY A 46 -4.69 -0.31 7.56
N TYR A 47 -3.76 0.64 7.40
CA TYR A 47 -2.32 0.36 7.39
C TYR A 47 -1.84 -0.26 8.71
N ASP A 48 -2.27 0.28 9.83
CA ASP A 48 -1.91 -0.20 11.16
C ASP A 48 -2.49 -1.59 11.45
N THR A 49 -3.76 -1.79 11.10
CA THR A 49 -4.47 -3.06 11.33
C THR A 49 -3.80 -4.23 10.61
N TYR A 50 -3.50 -4.08 9.31
CA TYR A 50 -2.77 -5.09 8.54
C TYR A 50 -1.36 -5.31 9.10
N THR A 51 -0.64 -4.24 9.44
CA THR A 51 0.74 -4.37 9.93
C THR A 51 0.80 -5.07 11.26
N ARG A 52 -0.13 -4.80 12.18
CA ARG A 52 -0.19 -5.52 13.47
C ARG A 52 -0.55 -6.99 13.29
N LEU A 53 -1.45 -7.30 12.36
CA LEU A 53 -1.76 -8.69 12.04
C LEU A 53 -0.51 -9.42 11.50
N ILE A 54 0.16 -8.88 10.49
CA ILE A 54 1.38 -9.45 9.94
C ILE A 54 2.47 -9.57 11.00
N GLY A 55 2.64 -8.52 11.82
CA GLY A 55 3.67 -8.47 12.87
C GLY A 55 3.53 -9.56 13.93
N ARG A 56 2.31 -10.04 14.22
CA ARG A 56 2.10 -11.15 15.14
C ARG A 56 2.62 -12.51 14.63
N HIS A 57 2.64 -12.69 13.31
CA HIS A 57 2.93 -13.99 12.70
C HIS A 57 4.28 -14.06 11.99
N ILE A 58 4.77 -12.97 11.38
CA ILE A 58 5.94 -13.01 10.49
C ILE A 58 7.23 -13.46 11.18
N GLY A 59 7.40 -13.15 12.47
CA GLY A 59 8.62 -13.47 13.20
C GLY A 59 8.96 -14.97 13.20
N GLN A 60 7.97 -15.86 13.20
CA GLN A 60 8.18 -17.31 13.17
C GLN A 60 8.78 -17.82 11.84
N TYR A 61 8.60 -17.07 10.75
CA TYR A 61 9.12 -17.40 9.42
C TYR A 61 10.49 -16.79 9.12
N ILE A 62 11.01 -15.99 10.02
CA ILE A 62 12.36 -15.41 9.92
C ILE A 62 13.31 -16.29 10.71
N PRO A 63 14.41 -16.81 10.12
CA PRO A 63 15.44 -17.55 10.85
C PRO A 63 15.89 -16.76 12.10
N GLY A 64 16.07 -17.44 13.23
CA GLY A 64 16.36 -16.80 14.52
C GLY A 64 15.14 -16.26 15.26
N LYS A 65 13.95 -16.30 14.66
CA LYS A 65 12.64 -15.95 15.23
C LYS A 65 12.66 -14.65 16.04
N PRO A 66 13.03 -13.52 15.42
CA PRO A 66 13.12 -12.22 16.09
C PRO A 66 11.75 -11.78 16.63
N ALA A 67 11.77 -11.02 17.72
CA ALA A 67 10.58 -10.30 18.16
C ALA A 67 10.16 -9.24 17.12
N VAL A 68 8.87 -8.90 17.10
CA VAL A 68 8.35 -7.88 16.19
C VAL A 68 7.62 -6.79 16.96
N VAL A 69 7.94 -5.54 16.67
CA VAL A 69 7.30 -4.35 17.25
C VAL A 69 6.76 -3.45 16.15
N VAL A 70 5.54 -2.94 16.31
CA VAL A 70 4.89 -2.03 15.37
C VAL A 70 4.85 -0.63 15.96
N GLN A 71 5.41 0.34 15.23
CA GLN A 71 5.45 1.75 15.58
C GLN A 71 4.78 2.60 14.49
N ASN A 72 3.83 3.45 14.89
CA ASN A 72 3.23 4.41 13.97
C ASN A 72 4.10 5.69 13.87
N MET A 73 4.30 6.17 12.65
CA MET A 73 5.01 7.41 12.32
C MET A 73 4.19 8.21 11.32
N PRO A 74 3.03 8.75 11.74
CA PRO A 74 2.12 9.46 10.84
C PRO A 74 2.64 10.85 10.49
N GLY A 75 2.10 11.41 9.40
CA GLY A 75 2.31 12.80 9.02
C GLY A 75 2.65 12.98 7.54
N ALA A 76 2.28 14.16 7.02
CA ALA A 76 2.48 14.57 5.63
C ALA A 76 2.07 13.48 4.62
N GLY A 77 0.87 12.88 4.76
CA GLY A 77 0.44 11.80 3.88
C GLY A 77 1.35 10.56 3.93
N MET A 78 1.90 10.21 5.09
CA MET A 78 2.87 9.13 5.31
C MET A 78 4.28 9.42 4.78
N LEU A 79 4.52 10.62 4.23
CA LEU A 79 5.82 10.99 3.67
C LEU A 79 6.92 11.04 4.73
N ILE A 80 6.57 11.37 6.00
CA ILE A 80 7.53 11.35 7.12
C ILE A 80 8.11 9.95 7.29
N ALA A 81 7.26 8.93 7.34
CA ALA A 81 7.70 7.53 7.46
C ALA A 81 8.50 7.08 6.23
N ALA A 82 8.03 7.39 5.02
CA ALA A 82 8.72 7.02 3.78
C ALA A 82 10.14 7.61 3.71
N ASN A 83 10.28 8.91 4.02
CA ASN A 83 11.57 9.58 4.06
C ASN A 83 12.49 9.02 5.17
N TYR A 84 11.94 8.71 6.36
CA TYR A 84 12.67 8.09 7.45
C TYR A 84 13.22 6.71 7.04
N ILE A 85 12.37 5.84 6.50
CA ILE A 85 12.74 4.50 6.07
C ILE A 85 13.86 4.54 5.03
N TYR A 86 13.77 5.48 4.09
CA TYR A 86 14.77 5.59 3.03
C TYR A 86 16.11 6.16 3.50
N ASN A 87 16.09 7.23 4.34
CA ASN A 87 17.28 8.02 4.64
C ASN A 87 17.92 7.70 5.98
N SER A 88 17.12 7.27 6.99
CA SER A 88 17.55 7.24 8.39
C SER A 88 17.44 5.87 9.06
N ALA A 89 16.56 4.98 8.56
CA ALA A 89 16.38 3.68 9.16
C ALA A 89 17.61 2.77 8.99
N PRO A 90 17.91 1.90 9.96
CA PRO A 90 18.94 0.87 9.82
C PRO A 90 18.75 0.04 8.54
N ARG A 91 19.84 -0.15 7.80
CA ARG A 91 19.84 -0.88 6.52
C ARG A 91 20.22 -2.35 6.66
N ASP A 92 20.13 -2.87 7.86
CA ASP A 92 20.59 -4.20 8.20
C ASP A 92 19.50 -5.28 8.14
N GLY A 93 18.28 -4.92 7.74
CA GLY A 93 17.13 -5.82 7.65
C GLY A 93 16.31 -5.91 8.95
N THR A 94 16.59 -5.07 9.96
CA THR A 94 15.79 -5.02 11.20
C THR A 94 14.62 -4.04 11.13
N VAL A 95 14.48 -3.26 10.04
CA VAL A 95 13.37 -2.32 9.84
C VAL A 95 12.57 -2.69 8.59
N ILE A 96 11.25 -2.75 8.75
CA ILE A 96 10.29 -2.90 7.66
C ILE A 96 9.36 -1.69 7.67
N GLY A 97 9.20 -1.04 6.54
CA GLY A 97 8.31 0.10 6.36
C GLY A 97 6.99 -0.27 5.71
N ASN A 98 5.92 0.43 6.10
CA ASN A 98 4.63 0.41 5.43
C ASN A 98 4.12 1.85 5.24
N TRP A 99 3.86 2.24 4.01
CA TRP A 99 3.52 3.60 3.60
C TRP A 99 2.58 3.61 2.40
N SER A 100 2.14 4.78 1.97
CA SER A 100 1.28 4.93 0.79
C SER A 100 2.08 4.79 -0.49
N GLY A 101 1.82 3.78 -1.30
CA GLY A 101 2.48 3.57 -2.59
C GLY A 101 2.35 4.73 -3.59
N PRO A 102 1.22 5.45 -3.67
CA PRO A 102 1.09 6.67 -4.47
C PRO A 102 2.14 7.75 -4.22
N LEU A 103 2.86 7.73 -3.10
CA LEU A 103 4.04 8.60 -2.90
C LEU A 103 5.12 8.42 -3.98
N ILE A 104 5.13 7.28 -4.67
CA ILE A 104 6.01 7.03 -5.83
C ILE A 104 5.67 7.98 -6.97
N MET A 105 4.39 8.24 -7.20
CA MET A 105 3.93 9.21 -8.21
C MET A 105 4.37 10.63 -7.83
N GLN A 106 4.31 11.01 -6.56
CA GLN A 106 4.82 12.29 -6.08
C GLN A 106 6.33 12.44 -6.36
N HIS A 107 7.10 11.35 -6.20
CA HIS A 107 8.51 11.33 -6.60
C HIS A 107 8.68 11.53 -8.11
N MET A 108 7.93 10.80 -8.94
CA MET A 108 7.96 10.94 -10.41
C MET A 108 7.62 12.36 -10.86
N MET A 109 6.69 13.01 -10.18
CA MET A 109 6.31 14.40 -10.47
C MET A 109 7.34 15.44 -9.99
N GLY A 110 8.37 15.02 -9.26
CA GLY A 110 9.43 15.89 -8.77
C GLY A 110 9.02 16.73 -7.56
N ASN A 111 8.12 16.24 -6.71
CA ASN A 111 7.78 16.90 -5.45
C ASN A 111 9.03 16.99 -4.55
N PRO A 112 9.52 18.20 -4.19
CA PRO A 112 10.76 18.37 -3.45
C PRO A 112 10.70 17.86 -2.00
N ALA A 113 9.51 17.65 -1.45
CA ALA A 113 9.34 17.05 -0.13
C ALA A 113 9.62 15.55 -0.12
N VAL A 114 9.56 14.88 -1.29
CA VAL A 114 9.86 13.44 -1.46
C VAL A 114 11.38 13.26 -1.54
N ARG A 115 11.98 12.77 -0.46
CA ARG A 115 13.42 12.54 -0.33
C ARG A 115 13.78 11.06 -0.37
N PHE A 116 13.04 10.27 -1.16
CA PHE A 116 13.30 8.86 -1.39
C PHE A 116 13.19 8.53 -2.88
N GLU A 117 13.79 7.44 -3.30
CA GLU A 117 13.66 6.88 -4.65
C GLU A 117 13.02 5.50 -4.58
N GLY A 118 11.76 5.39 -5.03
CA GLY A 118 10.97 4.15 -4.93
C GLY A 118 11.62 2.94 -5.62
N ARG A 119 12.46 3.17 -6.65
CA ARG A 119 13.20 2.11 -7.36
C ARG A 119 14.38 1.53 -6.58
N LYS A 120 14.78 2.15 -5.46
CA LYS A 120 15.95 1.73 -4.67
C LYS A 120 15.60 1.03 -3.35
N VAL A 121 14.36 1.10 -2.90
CA VAL A 121 13.92 0.35 -1.71
C VAL A 121 13.77 -1.13 -2.05
N GLY A 122 13.93 -2.00 -1.04
CA GLY A 122 13.64 -3.42 -1.20
C GLY A 122 12.16 -3.70 -0.98
N TRP A 123 11.44 -4.07 -2.00
CA TRP A 123 10.02 -4.42 -1.94
C TRP A 123 9.86 -5.84 -1.38
N LEU A 124 9.10 -6.00 -0.29
CA LEU A 124 8.84 -7.32 0.32
C LEU A 124 7.58 -7.98 -0.27
N GLY A 125 6.53 -7.19 -0.41
CA GLY A 125 5.22 -7.65 -0.85
C GLY A 125 4.11 -6.72 -0.40
N MET A 126 2.88 -7.12 -0.69
CA MET A 126 1.65 -6.46 -0.27
C MET A 126 0.63 -7.53 0.13
N PRO A 127 -0.11 -7.38 1.26
CA PRO A 127 -1.01 -8.43 1.74
C PRO A 127 -2.27 -8.58 0.89
N THR A 128 -2.70 -7.52 0.21
CA THR A 128 -3.87 -7.53 -0.67
C THR A 128 -3.83 -6.34 -1.63
N ALA A 129 -4.27 -6.56 -2.86
CA ALA A 129 -4.66 -5.50 -3.76
C ALA A 129 -6.04 -5.00 -3.32
N ASP A 130 -6.12 -3.75 -2.87
CA ASP A 130 -7.35 -3.22 -2.28
C ASP A 130 -8.27 -2.61 -3.35
N ALA A 131 -9.56 -2.88 -3.24
CA ALA A 131 -10.57 -2.14 -3.97
C ALA A 131 -10.73 -0.75 -3.33
N MET A 132 -10.65 0.29 -4.12
CA MET A 132 -10.77 1.66 -3.65
C MET A 132 -12.17 2.21 -3.89
N VAL A 133 -12.77 2.84 -2.86
CA VAL A 133 -14.14 3.35 -2.89
C VAL A 133 -14.23 4.78 -2.37
N CYS A 134 -15.24 5.52 -2.86
CA CYS A 134 -15.70 6.73 -2.19
C CYS A 134 -16.91 6.38 -1.31
N MET A 135 -16.87 6.87 -0.08
CA MET A 135 -17.91 6.67 0.91
C MET A 135 -18.39 8.00 1.49
N THR A 136 -19.68 8.08 1.75
CA THR A 136 -20.33 9.26 2.32
C THR A 136 -21.18 8.89 3.52
N THR A 137 -21.30 9.81 4.47
CA THR A 137 -22.15 9.62 5.65
C THR A 137 -23.64 9.77 5.30
N GLU A 138 -24.51 9.08 6.03
CA GLU A 138 -25.97 9.27 5.92
C GLU A 138 -26.37 10.73 6.16
N ARG A 139 -25.67 11.44 7.08
CA ARG A 139 -25.89 12.86 7.37
C ARG A 139 -25.67 13.77 6.18
N SER A 140 -24.77 13.42 5.25
CA SER A 140 -24.53 14.19 4.04
C SER A 140 -25.73 14.21 3.07
N GLY A 141 -26.65 13.28 3.22
CA GLY A 141 -27.76 13.04 2.30
C GLY A 141 -27.33 12.43 0.96
N ILE A 142 -26.05 12.07 0.79
CA ILE A 142 -25.50 11.46 -0.42
C ILE A 142 -25.45 9.95 -0.25
N ARG A 143 -26.32 9.23 -0.93
CA ARG A 143 -26.44 7.77 -0.82
C ARG A 143 -26.02 7.05 -2.11
N SER A 144 -25.81 7.81 -3.18
CA SER A 144 -25.42 7.30 -4.50
C SER A 144 -24.55 8.30 -5.27
N ALA A 145 -23.87 7.87 -6.32
CA ALA A 145 -23.16 8.76 -7.24
C ALA A 145 -24.09 9.80 -7.87
N GLU A 146 -25.34 9.43 -8.15
CA GLU A 146 -26.31 10.33 -8.75
C GLU A 146 -26.79 11.41 -7.77
N ASP A 147 -26.97 11.08 -6.47
CA ASP A 147 -27.23 12.08 -5.43
C ASP A 147 -26.06 13.05 -5.33
N TRP A 148 -24.83 12.52 -5.37
CA TRP A 148 -23.64 13.35 -5.30
C TRP A 148 -23.56 14.31 -6.48
N ARG A 149 -23.76 13.83 -7.71
CA ARG A 149 -23.75 14.67 -8.92
C ARG A 149 -24.78 15.80 -8.86
N LYS A 150 -25.94 15.56 -8.24
CA LYS A 150 -27.03 16.52 -8.10
C LYS A 150 -26.95 17.40 -6.87
N ALA A 151 -25.94 17.20 -6.00
CA ALA A 151 -25.81 17.94 -4.77
C ALA A 151 -25.62 19.43 -5.03
N LYS A 152 -26.36 20.27 -4.29
CA LYS A 152 -26.34 21.73 -4.41
C LYS A 152 -25.15 22.36 -3.66
N THR A 153 -24.57 21.63 -2.72
CA THR A 153 -23.43 22.03 -1.92
C THR A 153 -22.27 21.11 -2.18
N ARG A 154 -21.06 21.59 -1.98
CA ARG A 154 -19.87 20.73 -2.10
C ARG A 154 -19.82 19.72 -0.98
N VAL A 155 -19.65 18.46 -1.35
CA VAL A 155 -19.45 17.34 -0.41
C VAL A 155 -18.01 17.39 0.13
N LYS A 156 -17.86 17.52 1.43
CA LYS A 156 -16.55 17.59 2.11
C LYS A 156 -15.97 16.20 2.26
N LEU A 157 -14.82 15.96 1.67
CA LEU A 157 -14.12 14.67 1.72
C LEU A 157 -12.80 14.80 2.47
N GLY A 158 -12.59 13.94 3.46
CA GLY A 158 -11.34 13.90 4.22
C GLY A 158 -10.21 13.21 3.46
N GLY A 159 -9.01 13.82 3.48
CA GLY A 159 -7.78 13.31 2.92
C GLY A 159 -6.58 13.50 3.84
N ASN A 160 -5.55 12.68 3.69
CA ASN A 160 -4.36 12.74 4.54
C ASN A 160 -3.35 13.79 4.07
N GLY A 161 -3.15 13.92 2.78
CA GLY A 161 -2.18 14.81 2.14
C GLY A 161 -1.64 14.24 0.83
N PRO A 162 -0.87 15.02 0.09
CA PRO A 162 -0.32 14.61 -1.21
C PRO A 162 0.43 13.29 -1.14
N GLY A 163 0.25 12.44 -2.16
CA GLY A 163 0.85 11.11 -2.20
C GLY A 163 0.06 10.04 -1.44
N THR A 164 -1.15 10.34 -1.01
CA THR A 164 -2.09 9.33 -0.51
C THR A 164 -3.25 9.17 -1.47
N SER A 165 -3.77 7.95 -1.57
CA SER A 165 -4.92 7.65 -2.44
C SER A 165 -6.10 8.59 -2.13
N GLY A 166 -6.46 8.74 -0.86
CA GLY A 166 -7.57 9.58 -0.42
C GLY A 166 -7.46 11.03 -0.86
N THR A 167 -6.25 11.55 -1.00
CA THR A 167 -6.00 12.92 -1.46
C THR A 167 -5.86 12.99 -2.98
N ASP A 168 -4.94 12.22 -3.55
CA ASP A 168 -4.58 12.32 -4.96
C ASP A 168 -5.74 11.89 -5.88
N ASP A 169 -6.40 10.78 -5.58
CA ASP A 169 -7.57 10.34 -6.36
C ASP A 169 -8.74 11.33 -6.25
N THR A 170 -8.95 11.93 -5.07
CA THR A 170 -9.98 12.96 -4.88
C THR A 170 -9.71 14.20 -5.70
N LYS A 171 -8.45 14.66 -5.79
CA LYS A 171 -8.04 15.78 -6.66
C LYS A 171 -8.25 15.43 -8.14
N ILE A 172 -7.90 14.21 -8.55
CA ILE A 172 -8.14 13.74 -9.91
C ILE A 172 -9.65 13.64 -10.21
N LEU A 173 -10.44 13.10 -9.29
CA LEU A 173 -11.89 13.03 -9.42
C LEU A 173 -12.50 14.44 -9.61
N ALA A 174 -12.05 15.43 -8.81
CA ALA A 174 -12.46 16.83 -8.95
C ALA A 174 -12.13 17.42 -10.33
N ALA A 175 -10.96 17.10 -10.88
CA ALA A 175 -10.52 17.59 -12.17
C ALA A 175 -11.20 16.88 -13.36
N ALA A 176 -11.50 15.59 -13.22
CA ALA A 176 -12.00 14.75 -14.30
C ALA A 176 -13.55 14.71 -14.41
N THR A 177 -14.26 15.05 -13.32
CA THR A 177 -15.72 14.93 -13.22
C THR A 177 -16.40 16.26 -12.89
N ASP A 178 -17.74 16.25 -12.73
CA ASP A 178 -18.53 17.39 -12.29
C ASP A 178 -19.10 17.21 -10.87
N PHE A 179 -18.58 16.25 -10.13
CA PHE A 179 -19.00 16.09 -8.73
C PHE A 179 -18.69 17.34 -7.91
N PRO A 180 -19.69 17.94 -7.25
CA PRO A 180 -19.45 19.05 -6.34
C PRO A 180 -18.76 18.53 -5.08
N LEU A 181 -17.45 18.65 -5.02
CA LEU A 181 -16.65 18.18 -3.88
C LEU A 181 -15.70 19.24 -3.36
N GLN A 182 -15.33 19.10 -2.08
CA GLN A 182 -14.31 19.87 -1.40
C GLN A 182 -13.42 18.91 -0.61
N LEU A 183 -12.14 18.84 -0.93
CA LEU A 183 -11.16 18.07 -0.18
C LEU A 183 -10.71 18.83 1.05
N ILE A 184 -10.73 18.18 2.22
CA ILE A 184 -10.19 18.66 3.50
C ILE A 184 -8.99 17.78 3.82
N GLU A 185 -7.79 18.37 3.75
CA GLU A 185 -6.53 17.65 3.94
C GLU A 185 -5.96 17.84 5.35
N GLY A 186 -5.00 16.99 5.73
CA GLY A 186 -4.21 17.13 6.96
C GLY A 186 -4.49 16.09 8.02
N TYR A 187 -5.40 15.14 7.77
CA TYR A 187 -5.62 14.03 8.70
C TYR A 187 -4.40 13.10 8.74
N LYS A 188 -4.03 12.66 9.94
CA LYS A 188 -2.82 11.83 10.16
C LYS A 188 -2.96 10.41 9.60
N GLY A 189 -4.21 9.91 9.50
CA GLY A 189 -4.49 8.57 9.00
C GLY A 189 -5.99 8.37 8.77
N THR A 190 -6.34 7.19 8.25
CA THR A 190 -7.73 6.83 7.94
C THR A 190 -8.63 6.74 9.19
N ALA A 191 -8.04 6.47 10.37
CA ALA A 191 -8.79 6.49 11.62
C ALA A 191 -9.25 7.92 11.98
N ASP A 192 -8.41 8.91 11.75
CA ASP A 192 -8.76 10.32 12.03
C ASP A 192 -9.86 10.81 11.07
N ILE A 193 -9.77 10.43 9.77
CA ILE A 193 -10.83 10.74 8.80
C ILE A 193 -12.16 10.10 9.21
N ARG A 194 -12.13 8.88 9.73
CA ARG A 194 -13.34 8.20 10.22
C ARG A 194 -13.99 9.00 11.37
N ILE A 195 -13.20 9.41 12.35
CA ILE A 195 -13.70 10.22 13.47
C ILE A 195 -14.29 11.53 12.96
N ALA A 196 -13.60 12.22 12.05
CA ALA A 196 -14.08 13.46 11.45
C ALA A 196 -15.42 13.28 10.69
N ALA A 197 -15.61 12.15 10.01
CA ALA A 197 -16.86 11.83 9.34
C ALA A 197 -17.98 11.47 10.34
N GLU A 198 -17.69 10.70 11.37
CA GLU A 198 -18.64 10.34 12.44
C GLU A 198 -19.11 11.58 13.22
N THR A 199 -18.23 12.54 13.45
CA THR A 199 -18.56 13.82 14.13
C THR A 199 -19.19 14.87 13.21
N GLY A 200 -19.11 14.69 11.87
CA GLY A 200 -19.69 15.60 10.88
C GLY A 200 -18.80 16.77 10.48
N GLU A 201 -17.51 16.70 10.74
CA GLU A 201 -16.52 17.64 10.23
C GLU A 201 -16.36 17.50 8.69
N VAL A 202 -16.38 16.24 8.22
CA VAL A 202 -16.43 15.91 6.79
C VAL A 202 -17.64 15.03 6.48
N ASP A 203 -18.07 15.01 5.22
CA ASP A 203 -19.20 14.24 4.72
C ASP A 203 -18.81 12.80 4.33
N GLY A 204 -17.52 12.55 4.15
CA GLY A 204 -17.01 11.25 3.72
C GLY A 204 -15.54 11.24 3.35
N THR A 205 -15.14 10.26 2.55
CA THR A 205 -13.77 10.09 2.02
C THR A 205 -13.80 9.37 0.68
N CYS A 206 -12.79 9.58 -0.16
CA CYS A 206 -12.61 8.85 -1.41
C CYS A 206 -11.32 8.03 -1.40
N ALA A 207 -11.22 7.11 -2.36
CA ALA A 207 -10.11 6.17 -2.52
C ALA A 207 -9.69 5.51 -1.19
N PHE A 208 -10.70 5.15 -0.42
CA PHE A 208 -10.54 4.40 0.81
C PHE A 208 -10.57 2.91 0.49
N GLY A 209 -9.66 2.13 1.05
CA GLY A 209 -9.60 0.70 0.82
C GLY A 209 -10.86 0.00 1.34
N TRP A 210 -11.58 -0.69 0.45
CA TRP A 210 -12.82 -1.40 0.78
C TRP A 210 -12.61 -2.43 1.88
N GLN A 211 -11.51 -3.18 1.81
CA GLN A 211 -11.19 -4.18 2.84
C GLN A 211 -10.97 -3.52 4.21
N SER A 212 -10.30 -2.36 4.24
CA SER A 212 -10.19 -1.58 5.48
C SER A 212 -11.53 -1.06 5.95
N ALA A 213 -12.41 -0.63 5.04
CA ALA A 213 -13.74 -0.15 5.37
C ALA A 213 -14.59 -1.24 6.04
N LYS A 214 -14.58 -2.46 5.51
CA LYS A 214 -15.30 -3.62 6.10
C LYS A 214 -14.90 -3.89 7.55
N VAL A 215 -13.71 -3.50 7.95
CA VAL A 215 -13.21 -3.67 9.33
C VAL A 215 -13.43 -2.43 10.17
N THR A 216 -12.88 -1.30 9.70
CA THR A 216 -12.81 -0.07 10.51
C THR A 216 -14.13 0.70 10.56
N TRP A 217 -15.03 0.47 9.58
CA TRP A 217 -16.36 1.08 9.48
C TRP A 217 -17.49 0.03 9.56
N ALA A 218 -17.19 -1.19 10.04
CA ALA A 218 -18.10 -2.33 10.00
C ALA A 218 -19.50 -2.02 10.58
N ASN A 219 -19.57 -1.33 11.71
CA ASN A 219 -20.84 -0.97 12.36
C ASN A 219 -21.60 0.06 11.52
N ALA A 220 -20.93 1.13 11.09
CA ALA A 220 -21.53 2.19 10.30
C ALA A 220 -22.05 1.68 8.94
N LEU A 221 -21.35 0.75 8.30
CA LEU A 221 -21.82 0.09 7.08
C LEU A 221 -23.07 -0.77 7.34
N ARG A 222 -23.06 -1.58 8.40
CA ARG A 222 -24.19 -2.44 8.79
C ARG A 222 -25.44 -1.63 9.14
N GLU A 223 -25.27 -0.51 9.84
CA GLU A 223 -26.32 0.40 10.27
C GLU A 223 -26.73 1.43 9.22
N ARG A 224 -26.13 1.34 8.00
CA ARG A 224 -26.36 2.26 6.89
C ARG A 224 -26.09 3.73 7.23
N GLN A 225 -25.17 3.97 8.16
CA GLN A 225 -24.67 5.32 8.46
C GLN A 225 -23.62 5.81 7.45
N ILE A 226 -23.08 4.87 6.66
CA ILE A 226 -22.13 5.11 5.58
C ILE A 226 -22.61 4.40 4.31
N HIS A 227 -22.49 5.08 3.18
CA HIS A 227 -22.84 4.60 1.85
C HIS A 227 -21.61 4.56 0.97
N VAL A 228 -21.37 3.43 0.27
CA VAL A 228 -20.39 3.34 -0.80
C VAL A 228 -21.02 3.89 -2.07
N VAL A 229 -20.51 4.99 -2.58
CA VAL A 229 -21.16 5.75 -3.68
C VAL A 229 -20.42 5.65 -5.00
N LEU A 230 -19.12 5.39 -5.00
CA LEU A 230 -18.28 5.19 -6.19
C LEU A 230 -17.20 4.15 -5.94
N GLN A 231 -16.79 3.47 -6.99
CA GLN A 231 -15.56 2.68 -7.03
C GLN A 231 -14.49 3.44 -7.82
N THR A 232 -13.33 3.70 -7.22
CA THR A 232 -12.17 4.29 -7.91
C THR A 232 -11.23 3.16 -8.35
N MET A 233 -11.74 2.33 -9.27
CA MET A 233 -11.11 1.13 -9.82
C MET A 233 -11.28 1.09 -11.33
N LEU A 234 -10.55 0.19 -12.01
CA LEU A 234 -10.70 -0.04 -13.46
C LEU A 234 -11.86 -0.98 -13.77
N GLU A 235 -12.09 -1.96 -12.91
CA GLU A 235 -13.11 -2.98 -13.05
C GLU A 235 -13.99 -3.02 -11.79
N PRO A 236 -15.31 -3.31 -11.94
CA PRO A 236 -16.21 -3.41 -10.80
C PRO A 236 -15.81 -4.53 -9.82
N HIS A 237 -15.81 -4.22 -8.54
CA HIS A 237 -15.58 -5.24 -7.52
C HIS A 237 -16.81 -6.13 -7.30
N PRO A 238 -16.67 -7.46 -7.22
CA PRO A 238 -17.80 -8.40 -7.12
C PRO A 238 -18.74 -8.15 -5.93
N GLU A 239 -18.21 -7.66 -4.80
CA GLU A 239 -19.01 -7.33 -3.61
C GLU A 239 -19.75 -5.98 -3.72
N LEU A 240 -19.38 -5.12 -4.66
CA LEU A 240 -19.90 -3.76 -4.81
C LEU A 240 -20.85 -3.63 -6.01
N LYS A 241 -21.71 -4.63 -6.19
CA LYS A 241 -22.68 -4.65 -7.27
C LYS A 241 -23.60 -3.42 -7.20
N GLY A 242 -23.74 -2.72 -8.33
CA GLY A 242 -24.58 -1.53 -8.44
C GLY A 242 -23.91 -0.23 -8.00
N VAL A 243 -22.69 -0.27 -7.44
CA VAL A 243 -21.88 0.93 -7.21
C VAL A 243 -21.10 1.23 -8.50
N PRO A 244 -21.28 2.40 -9.14
CA PRO A 244 -20.65 2.69 -10.42
C PRO A 244 -19.14 2.99 -10.28
N LEU A 245 -18.43 2.89 -11.41
CA LEU A 245 -17.02 3.28 -11.50
C LEU A 245 -16.89 4.80 -11.67
N ALA A 246 -15.89 5.40 -11.01
CA ALA A 246 -15.60 6.83 -11.13
C ALA A 246 -15.30 7.26 -12.57
N ILE A 247 -14.68 6.38 -13.37
CA ILE A 247 -14.34 6.64 -14.76
C ILE A 247 -15.58 6.86 -15.66
N ASP A 248 -16.72 6.29 -15.29
CA ASP A 248 -17.98 6.45 -16.05
C ASP A 248 -18.52 7.89 -16.00
N PHE A 249 -18.07 8.68 -15.03
CA PHE A 249 -18.42 10.09 -14.83
C PHE A 249 -17.39 11.07 -15.40
N ALA A 250 -16.34 10.59 -16.05
CA ALA A 250 -15.34 11.46 -16.67
C ALA A 250 -15.94 12.26 -17.83
N LYS A 251 -15.77 13.60 -17.81
CA LYS A 251 -16.33 14.51 -18.81
C LYS A 251 -15.64 14.45 -20.16
N THR A 252 -14.37 14.12 -20.17
CA THR A 252 -13.51 14.17 -21.36
C THR A 252 -12.63 12.92 -21.44
N ASP A 253 -12.07 12.68 -22.62
CA ASP A 253 -11.08 11.59 -22.78
C ASP A 253 -9.80 11.86 -21.97
N GLU A 254 -9.41 13.11 -21.77
CA GLU A 254 -8.33 13.48 -20.85
C GLU A 254 -8.68 13.08 -19.43
N GLY A 255 -9.90 13.39 -18.96
CA GLY A 255 -10.38 12.97 -17.64
C GLY A 255 -10.34 11.46 -17.45
N LYS A 256 -10.73 10.67 -18.45
CA LYS A 256 -10.59 9.20 -18.42
C LYS A 256 -9.13 8.77 -18.33
N LYS A 257 -8.22 9.40 -19.08
CA LYS A 257 -6.79 9.12 -19.01
C LYS A 257 -6.20 9.45 -17.63
N LEU A 258 -6.59 10.57 -17.02
CA LEU A 258 -6.18 10.97 -15.69
C LEU A 258 -6.65 9.98 -14.63
N ILE A 259 -7.92 9.58 -14.65
CA ILE A 259 -8.44 8.56 -13.72
C ILE A 259 -7.67 7.25 -13.89
N ARG A 260 -7.48 6.78 -15.13
CA ARG A 260 -6.72 5.55 -15.38
C ARG A 260 -5.28 5.64 -14.87
N ALA A 261 -4.58 6.74 -15.11
CA ALA A 261 -3.19 6.91 -14.70
C ALA A 261 -3.02 6.78 -13.18
N VAL A 262 -3.96 7.33 -12.38
CA VAL A 262 -3.91 7.27 -10.92
C VAL A 262 -4.37 5.91 -10.42
N VAL A 263 -5.48 5.38 -10.90
CA VAL A 263 -6.03 4.08 -10.50
C VAL A 263 -5.05 2.93 -10.78
N HIS A 264 -4.32 2.98 -11.91
CA HIS A 264 -3.29 1.98 -12.21
C HIS A 264 -2.12 1.98 -11.22
N THR A 265 -1.83 3.12 -10.60
CA THR A 265 -0.73 3.23 -9.64
C THR A 265 -1.15 2.85 -8.23
N VAL A 266 -2.41 3.08 -7.86
CA VAL A 266 -2.92 2.89 -6.50
C VAL A 266 -3.19 1.42 -6.19
N GLY A 267 -3.96 0.71 -7.01
CA GLY A 267 -4.35 -0.66 -6.74
C GLY A 267 -3.17 -1.59 -6.44
N PRO A 268 -2.18 -1.70 -7.37
CA PRO A 268 -1.02 -2.57 -7.19
C PRO A 268 0.01 -2.10 -6.15
N THR A 269 -0.11 -0.88 -5.64
CA THR A 269 0.87 -0.31 -4.69
C THR A 269 0.24 0.30 -3.44
N ALA A 270 -1.03 0.02 -3.16
CA ALA A 270 -1.80 0.71 -2.12
C ALA A 270 -1.14 0.67 -0.74
N ARG A 271 -0.62 -0.48 -0.30
CA ARG A 271 -0.01 -0.64 1.04
C ARG A 271 1.20 -1.58 1.02
N PRO A 272 2.28 -1.18 0.35
CA PRO A 272 3.46 -2.02 0.21
C PRO A 272 4.21 -2.15 1.52
N TYR A 273 4.92 -3.25 1.67
CA TYR A 273 5.94 -3.46 2.70
C TYR A 273 7.31 -3.39 2.05
N VAL A 274 8.19 -2.62 2.65
CA VAL A 274 9.52 -2.32 2.10
C VAL A 274 10.59 -2.41 3.17
N VAL A 275 11.84 -2.62 2.74
CA VAL A 275 13.03 -2.41 3.58
C VAL A 275 13.87 -1.25 3.04
N PRO A 276 14.70 -0.60 3.87
CA PRO A 276 15.58 0.48 3.45
C PRO A 276 16.47 0.11 2.27
N PRO A 277 16.87 1.07 1.43
CA PRO A 277 17.81 0.82 0.34
C PRO A 277 19.16 0.35 0.88
N GLY A 278 19.77 -0.62 0.20
CA GLY A 278 21.06 -1.18 0.62
C GLY A 278 20.95 -2.26 1.71
N THR A 279 19.75 -2.69 2.08
CA THR A 279 19.57 -3.91 2.88
C THR A 279 20.26 -5.10 2.19
N PRO A 280 21.08 -5.91 2.87
CA PRO A 280 21.78 -7.05 2.29
C PRO A 280 20.83 -7.99 1.55
N LYS A 281 21.23 -8.45 0.36
CA LYS A 281 20.37 -9.25 -0.52
C LYS A 281 19.82 -10.52 0.14
N ASP A 282 20.66 -11.21 0.91
CA ASP A 282 20.27 -12.41 1.65
C ASP A 282 19.17 -12.13 2.66
N ARG A 283 19.24 -11.01 3.37
CA ARG A 283 18.22 -10.59 4.33
C ARG A 283 16.96 -10.14 3.64
N LEU A 284 17.07 -9.38 2.54
CA LEU A 284 15.91 -9.01 1.72
C LEU A 284 15.15 -10.24 1.23
N GLU A 285 15.84 -11.25 0.70
CA GLU A 285 15.20 -12.46 0.18
C GLU A 285 14.55 -13.29 1.29
N ILE A 286 15.18 -13.38 2.46
CA ILE A 286 14.60 -14.05 3.62
C ILE A 286 13.35 -13.32 4.10
N LEU A 287 13.37 -11.99 4.16
CA LEU A 287 12.21 -11.20 4.56
C LEU A 287 11.08 -11.29 3.52
N ARG A 288 11.40 -11.32 2.21
CA ARG A 288 10.43 -11.60 1.14
C ARG A 288 9.77 -12.96 1.32
N LYS A 289 10.59 -13.99 1.55
CA LYS A 289 10.09 -15.34 1.80
C LYS A 289 9.23 -15.39 3.05
N ALA A 290 9.69 -14.83 4.15
CA ALA A 290 8.94 -14.80 5.41
C ALA A 290 7.61 -14.06 5.26
N PHE A 291 7.57 -12.96 4.51
CA PHE A 291 6.34 -12.23 4.20
C PHE A 291 5.35 -13.13 3.45
N MET A 292 5.78 -13.79 2.37
CA MET A 292 4.92 -14.66 1.56
C MET A 292 4.51 -15.94 2.29
N ASP A 293 5.36 -16.49 3.16
CA ASP A 293 5.03 -17.65 4.00
C ASP A 293 3.96 -17.27 5.05
N THR A 294 4.08 -16.07 5.65
CA THR A 294 3.06 -15.53 6.55
C THR A 294 1.69 -15.44 5.86
N MET A 295 1.65 -15.01 4.61
CA MET A 295 0.39 -14.90 3.83
C MET A 295 -0.29 -16.26 3.57
N LYS A 296 0.39 -17.37 3.77
CA LYS A 296 -0.10 -18.75 3.59
C LYS A 296 -0.32 -19.47 4.92
N ASP A 297 0.07 -18.87 6.03
CA ASP A 297 -0.06 -19.47 7.36
C ASP A 297 -1.53 -19.63 7.75
N PRO A 298 -1.99 -20.86 8.10
CA PRO A 298 -3.38 -21.08 8.51
C PRO A 298 -3.82 -20.26 9.72
N GLU A 299 -2.94 -20.04 10.72
CA GLU A 299 -3.26 -19.23 11.89
C GLU A 299 -3.38 -17.74 11.52
N PHE A 300 -2.48 -17.24 10.67
CA PHE A 300 -2.57 -15.88 10.13
C PHE A 300 -3.87 -15.69 9.32
N LEU A 301 -4.21 -16.64 8.44
CA LEU A 301 -5.42 -16.57 7.63
C LEU A 301 -6.69 -16.63 8.50
N ALA A 302 -6.70 -17.47 9.54
CA ALA A 302 -7.81 -17.53 10.49
C ALA A 302 -7.97 -16.21 11.27
N ASP A 303 -6.86 -15.59 11.68
CA ASP A 303 -6.89 -14.28 12.34
C ASP A 303 -7.29 -13.16 11.38
N ALA A 304 -6.87 -13.23 10.11
CA ALA A 304 -7.31 -12.31 9.06
C ALA A 304 -8.82 -12.41 8.83
N GLU A 305 -9.38 -13.62 8.74
CA GLU A 305 -10.81 -13.87 8.58
C GLU A 305 -11.61 -13.32 9.77
N LYS A 306 -11.18 -13.59 11.01
CA LYS A 306 -11.79 -13.02 12.22
C LYS A 306 -11.77 -11.48 12.19
N ALA A 307 -10.68 -10.90 11.68
CA ALA A 307 -10.54 -9.46 11.52
C ALA A 307 -11.22 -8.91 10.25
N LYS A 308 -11.83 -9.78 9.43
CA LYS A 308 -12.45 -9.46 8.14
C LYS A 308 -11.47 -8.78 7.16
N LEU A 309 -10.22 -9.18 7.20
CA LEU A 309 -9.17 -8.72 6.30
C LEU A 309 -9.00 -9.71 5.16
N ASP A 310 -9.17 -9.27 3.93
CA ASP A 310 -8.89 -10.10 2.76
C ASP A 310 -7.39 -10.22 2.52
N ILE A 311 -6.95 -11.43 2.24
CA ILE A 311 -5.57 -11.73 1.91
C ILE A 311 -5.51 -12.25 0.46
N ASN A 312 -4.96 -11.41 -0.40
CA ASN A 312 -4.66 -11.72 -1.80
C ASN A 312 -3.30 -11.11 -2.14
N PRO A 313 -2.21 -11.75 -1.71
CA PRO A 313 -0.91 -11.12 -1.65
C PRO A 313 -0.26 -10.94 -3.01
N LEU A 314 0.48 -9.86 -3.16
CA LEU A 314 1.48 -9.66 -4.22
C LEU A 314 2.88 -9.78 -3.63
N ASP A 315 3.75 -10.51 -4.33
CA ASP A 315 5.16 -10.63 -3.95
C ASP A 315 5.98 -9.37 -4.29
N GLY A 316 7.19 -9.27 -3.70
CA GLY A 316 8.05 -8.12 -3.89
C GLY A 316 8.53 -7.92 -5.32
N ALA A 317 8.71 -8.98 -6.10
CA ALA A 317 9.13 -8.88 -7.51
C ALA A 317 8.00 -8.32 -8.39
N THR A 318 6.77 -8.71 -8.11
CA THR A 318 5.57 -8.16 -8.75
C THR A 318 5.39 -6.68 -8.41
N LEU A 319 5.56 -6.29 -7.14
CA LEU A 319 5.55 -4.88 -6.74
C LEU A 319 6.65 -4.07 -7.44
N GLU A 320 7.86 -4.58 -7.54
CA GLU A 320 8.94 -3.89 -8.26
C GLU A 320 8.60 -3.64 -9.74
N ARG A 321 7.90 -4.58 -10.40
CA ARG A 321 7.41 -4.39 -11.77
C ARG A 321 6.35 -3.30 -11.82
N SER A 322 5.34 -3.35 -10.96
CA SER A 322 4.28 -2.33 -10.87
C SER A 322 4.86 -0.94 -10.61
N VAL A 323 5.83 -0.82 -9.71
CA VAL A 323 6.52 0.45 -9.45
C VAL A 323 7.25 0.97 -10.69
N ARG A 324 7.90 0.10 -11.48
CA ARG A 324 8.52 0.51 -12.75
C ARG A 324 7.48 1.03 -13.74
N GLU A 325 6.30 0.44 -13.78
CA GLU A 325 5.20 0.88 -14.65
C GLU A 325 4.67 2.28 -14.28
N VAL A 326 4.68 2.64 -12.99
CA VAL A 326 4.33 4.02 -12.55
C VAL A 326 5.19 5.06 -13.27
N PHE A 327 6.48 4.76 -13.49
CA PHE A 327 7.38 5.68 -14.20
C PHE A 327 7.19 5.68 -15.73
N ASN A 328 6.34 4.80 -16.27
CA ASN A 328 5.99 4.72 -17.68
C ASN A 328 4.66 5.42 -18.03
N VAL A 329 4.10 6.21 -17.10
CA VAL A 329 2.91 7.04 -17.37
C VAL A 329 3.18 7.94 -18.59
N ASP A 330 2.17 8.10 -19.45
CA ASP A 330 2.24 8.96 -20.64
C ASP A 330 2.79 10.34 -20.26
N ALA A 331 3.95 10.68 -20.82
CA ALA A 331 4.65 11.92 -20.52
C ALA A 331 3.80 13.16 -20.79
N SER A 332 2.83 13.09 -21.71
CA SER A 332 1.91 14.18 -22.01
C SER A 332 0.97 14.52 -20.83
N LEU A 333 0.69 13.57 -19.94
CA LEU A 333 -0.15 13.78 -18.76
C LEU A 333 0.61 14.39 -17.57
N ILE A 334 1.94 14.29 -17.55
CA ILE A 334 2.75 14.73 -16.40
C ILE A 334 2.53 16.21 -16.03
N PRO A 335 2.49 17.18 -16.99
CA PRO A 335 2.22 18.58 -16.66
C PRO A 335 0.85 18.76 -15.99
N ARG A 336 -0.16 18.07 -16.49
CA ARG A 336 -1.54 18.14 -15.96
C ARG A 336 -1.65 17.48 -14.59
N LEU A 337 -1.03 16.32 -14.39
CA LEU A 337 -0.92 15.68 -13.08
C LEU A 337 -0.21 16.58 -12.06
N LYS A 338 0.89 17.25 -12.45
CA LYS A 338 1.58 18.21 -11.60
C LYS A 338 0.71 19.39 -11.19
N GLU A 339 -0.12 19.88 -12.09
CA GLU A 339 -1.05 20.98 -11.79
C GLU A 339 -2.12 20.55 -10.78
N ILE A 340 -2.72 19.35 -10.98
CA ILE A 340 -3.82 18.86 -10.15
C ILE A 340 -3.34 18.41 -8.76
N LEU A 341 -2.19 17.75 -8.70
CA LEU A 341 -1.69 17.07 -7.47
C LEU A 341 -0.74 17.93 -6.63
N LYS A 342 -0.60 19.21 -6.96
CA LYS A 342 0.12 20.19 -6.14
C LYS A 342 -0.44 20.35 -4.74
#